data_a84299c5585959b72206599e59093ac7
#
_entry.id   a84299c5585959b72206599e59093ac7
#
_cell.length_a   1.000
_cell.length_b   1.000
_cell.length_c   1.000
_cell.angle_alpha   90.00
_cell.angle_beta   90.00
_cell.angle_gamma   90.00
#
_symmetry.space_group_name_H-M   'P 1'
#
loop_
_entity.id
_entity.type
_entity.pdbx_description
1 polymer ?
#
loop_
_entity_poly.entity_id
_entity_poly.type
_entity_poly.pdbx_seq_one_letter_code
_entity_poly.pdbx_strand_id
1 'polypeptide(L)'
;YKVVLAEHQNYYPDISFVKAADESVRFAVDFKTTYRNPKKPHLCNGFTLGSHGEYFENRTSTKNIQFPYGSYSGHFCLGIIYDRADGATIDETKSHNIDELQAITSVAKNFQFFVTEKWMIASDKGGSGNTANIGSINNIADIVAGRGMFSKLGEHWFDEYWMNYKKITVQDGNGGTKKISTLREFVEYKNGDVSLI
;
A
#
# COMPACT_ATOMS: atom_id res chain seq x y z
N TYR A 1 20.10 13.24 4.17
CA TYR A 1 19.08 12.63 5.02
C TYR A 1 19.72 11.61 5.94
N LYS A 2 19.20 11.54 7.19
CA LYS A 2 19.45 10.45 8.13
C LYS A 2 18.41 9.36 7.88
N VAL A 3 18.84 8.10 7.88
CA VAL A 3 17.97 6.92 7.75
C VAL A 3 17.65 6.39 9.14
N VAL A 4 16.36 6.23 9.44
CA VAL A 4 15.86 5.66 10.68
C VAL A 4 15.04 4.42 10.33
N LEU A 5 15.50 3.25 10.78
CA LEU A 5 14.82 1.97 10.56
C LEU A 5 13.74 1.75 11.62
N ALA A 6 12.71 0.96 11.28
CA ALA A 6 11.73 0.52 12.25
C ALA A 6 12.38 -0.25 13.41
N GLU A 7 12.07 0.11 14.65
CA GLU A 7 12.57 -0.60 15.84
C GLU A 7 11.91 -1.97 16.01
N HIS A 8 10.69 -2.14 15.49
CA HIS A 8 9.91 -3.37 15.59
C HIS A 8 9.28 -3.73 14.25
N GLN A 9 9.16 -5.03 13.98
CA GLN A 9 8.63 -5.56 12.71
C GLN A 9 7.24 -5.02 12.32
N ASN A 10 6.41 -4.66 13.30
CA ASN A 10 5.04 -4.18 13.06
C ASN A 10 4.93 -2.65 13.06
N TYR A 11 6.05 -1.93 13.19
CA TYR A 11 6.03 -0.46 13.16
C TYR A 11 5.97 0.04 11.71
N TYR A 12 5.19 1.08 11.54
CA TYR A 12 5.13 1.86 10.30
C TYR A 12 6.05 3.09 10.41
N PRO A 13 6.71 3.51 9.36
CA PRO A 13 7.07 2.75 8.15
C PRO A 13 8.30 1.86 8.40
N ASP A 14 8.69 1.05 7.40
CA ASP A 14 9.93 0.27 7.46
C ASP A 14 11.16 1.19 7.59
N ILE A 15 11.17 2.32 6.86
CA ILE A 15 12.23 3.32 6.89
C ILE A 15 11.65 4.73 6.94
N SER A 16 12.26 5.58 7.79
CA SER A 16 12.05 7.03 7.77
C SER A 16 13.30 7.74 7.28
N PHE A 17 13.17 8.60 6.28
CA PHE A 17 14.20 9.53 5.87
C PHE A 17 13.97 10.87 6.55
N VAL A 18 14.89 11.27 7.42
CA VAL A 18 14.83 12.53 8.17
C VAL A 18 15.86 13.51 7.58
N LYS A 19 15.45 14.69 7.19
CA LYS A 19 16.37 15.71 6.61
C LYS A 19 17.33 16.20 7.69
N ALA A 20 18.64 16.02 7.46
CA ALA A 20 19.66 16.33 8.45
C ALA A 20 19.71 17.82 8.86
N ALA A 21 19.39 18.72 7.93
CA ALA A 21 19.37 20.16 8.17
C ALA A 21 18.05 20.68 8.79
N ASP A 22 16.99 19.85 8.77
CA ASP A 22 15.67 20.20 9.29
C ASP A 22 14.89 18.90 9.59
N GLU A 23 14.97 18.46 10.83
CA GLU A 23 14.34 17.20 11.25
C GLU A 23 12.79 17.23 11.25
N SER A 24 12.17 18.38 10.99
CA SER A 24 10.73 18.45 10.75
C SER A 24 10.32 17.86 9.39
N VAL A 25 11.24 17.81 8.43
CA VAL A 25 11.03 17.22 7.10
C VAL A 25 11.38 15.74 7.13
N ARG A 26 10.36 14.90 7.06
CA ARG A 26 10.47 13.43 7.12
C ARG A 26 9.67 12.78 6.00
N PHE A 27 10.19 11.69 5.47
CA PHE A 27 9.49 10.86 4.49
C PHE A 27 9.39 9.43 5.01
N ALA A 28 8.18 8.89 4.98
CA ALA A 28 7.91 7.49 5.28
C ALA A 28 8.11 6.65 4.02
N VAL A 29 8.88 5.56 4.12
CA VAL A 29 9.03 4.58 3.04
C VAL A 29 8.73 3.19 3.58
N ASP A 30 7.73 2.55 2.97
CA ASP A 30 7.23 1.25 3.35
C ASP A 30 7.51 0.25 2.22
N PHE A 31 8.15 -0.88 2.51
CA PHE A 31 8.54 -1.89 1.54
C PHE A 31 7.39 -2.86 1.31
N LYS A 32 7.02 -3.03 0.07
CA LYS A 32 5.93 -3.93 -0.30
C LYS A 32 6.33 -4.85 -1.43
N THR A 33 6.02 -6.12 -1.28
CA THR A 33 6.30 -7.12 -2.31
C THR A 33 5.03 -7.80 -2.77
N THR A 34 4.95 -8.10 -4.05
CA THR A 34 3.88 -8.90 -4.63
C THR A 34 4.38 -9.65 -5.86
N TYR A 35 3.60 -10.58 -6.33
CA TYR A 35 3.94 -11.35 -7.53
C TYR A 35 2.90 -11.17 -8.64
N ARG A 36 3.38 -11.33 -9.89
CA ARG A 36 2.52 -11.26 -11.08
C ARG A 36 1.58 -12.44 -11.10
N ASN A 37 0.38 -12.18 -11.60
CA ASN A 37 -0.58 -13.25 -11.86
C ASN A 37 -0.06 -14.09 -13.05
N PRO A 38 0.17 -15.42 -12.89
CA PRO A 38 0.75 -16.23 -13.96
C PRO A 38 -0.15 -16.34 -15.19
N LYS A 39 -1.47 -16.21 -15.04
CA LYS A 39 -2.44 -16.25 -16.15
C LYS A 39 -2.69 -14.86 -16.76
N LYS A 40 -2.39 -13.78 -16.05
CA LYS A 40 -2.60 -12.38 -16.47
C LYS A 40 -1.38 -11.56 -16.07
N PRO A 41 -0.23 -11.64 -16.78
CA PRO A 41 1.04 -11.05 -16.35
C PRO A 41 1.05 -9.51 -16.21
N HIS A 42 0.06 -8.81 -16.80
CA HIS A 42 -0.15 -7.38 -16.60
C HIS A 42 -0.79 -7.04 -15.23
N LEU A 43 -1.24 -8.05 -14.48
CA LEU A 43 -1.81 -7.90 -13.14
C LEU A 43 -0.90 -8.54 -12.08
N CYS A 44 -0.96 -7.99 -10.87
CA CYS A 44 -0.39 -8.60 -9.66
C CYS A 44 -1.47 -8.80 -8.60
N ASN A 45 -1.13 -9.44 -7.47
CA ASN A 45 -2.06 -9.64 -6.36
C ASN A 45 -2.41 -8.34 -5.59
N GLY A 46 -1.83 -7.21 -5.98
CA GLY A 46 -1.92 -5.96 -5.26
C GLY A 46 -1.03 -5.93 -4.00
N PHE A 47 -1.04 -4.81 -3.32
CA PHE A 47 -0.28 -4.56 -2.11
C PHE A 47 -1.21 -4.23 -0.95
N THR A 48 -0.77 -4.53 0.26
CA THR A 48 -1.37 -4.02 1.48
C THR A 48 -0.60 -2.79 1.90
N LEU A 49 -1.23 -1.62 1.82
CA LEU A 49 -0.59 -0.32 1.99
C LEU A 49 -0.60 0.19 3.45
N GLY A 50 -0.77 -0.70 4.41
CA GLY A 50 -0.84 -0.39 5.83
C GLY A 50 -2.26 -0.21 6.36
N SER A 51 -2.37 -0.03 7.69
CA SER A 51 -3.66 0.15 8.37
C SER A 51 -4.31 1.49 8.06
N HIS A 52 -5.64 1.53 8.03
CA HIS A 52 -6.43 2.76 8.03
C HIS A 52 -7.00 3.11 9.41
N GLY A 53 -6.63 2.37 10.45
CA GLY A 53 -6.99 2.65 11.86
C GLY A 53 -5.83 3.24 12.65
N GLU A 54 -5.99 3.29 13.98
CA GLU A 54 -4.97 3.74 14.95
C GLU A 54 -4.22 5.01 14.55
N TYR A 55 -2.94 4.92 14.17
CA TYR A 55 -2.10 6.07 13.79
C TYR A 55 -2.57 6.78 12.51
N PHE A 56 -3.29 6.08 11.65
CA PHE A 56 -3.83 6.69 10.43
C PHE A 56 -5.02 7.62 10.76
N GLU A 57 -5.87 7.25 11.71
CA GLU A 57 -6.98 8.08 12.20
C GLU A 57 -6.48 9.14 13.19
N ASN A 58 -5.68 8.72 14.16
CA ASN A 58 -5.06 9.64 15.13
C ASN A 58 -3.65 10.00 14.65
N ARG A 59 -3.56 11.03 13.84
CA ARG A 59 -2.34 11.50 13.19
C ARG A 59 -1.21 11.92 14.12
N THR A 60 -1.50 12.10 15.41
CA THR A 60 -0.52 12.44 16.46
C THR A 60 -0.09 11.25 17.30
N SER A 61 -0.70 10.08 17.09
CA SER A 61 -0.35 8.85 17.81
C SER A 61 1.10 8.42 17.52
N THR A 62 1.75 7.89 18.56
CA THR A 62 3.08 7.25 18.46
C THR A 62 3.01 5.73 18.61
N LYS A 63 1.79 5.16 18.64
CA LYS A 63 1.59 3.71 18.81
C LYS A 63 1.80 2.99 17.48
N ASN A 64 2.73 2.04 17.44
CA ASN A 64 3.07 1.22 16.26
C ASN A 64 3.54 2.05 15.05
N ILE A 65 4.15 3.20 15.30
CA ILE A 65 4.69 4.10 14.28
C ILE A 65 5.95 4.79 14.80
N GLN A 66 6.96 5.01 13.94
CA GLN A 66 8.23 5.64 14.33
C GLN A 66 8.08 7.11 14.71
N PHE A 67 7.36 7.86 13.90
CA PHE A 67 6.99 9.26 14.15
C PHE A 67 5.49 9.41 13.89
N PRO A 68 4.81 10.37 14.51
CA PRO A 68 3.38 10.60 14.25
C PRO A 68 3.09 10.70 12.75
N TYR A 69 2.04 10.04 12.28
CA TYR A 69 1.71 9.96 10.86
C TYR A 69 1.62 11.35 10.21
N GLY A 70 0.98 12.31 10.88
CA GLY A 70 0.85 13.69 10.41
C GLY A 70 2.15 14.50 10.40
N SER A 71 3.26 13.97 10.95
CA SER A 71 4.56 14.64 10.93
C SER A 71 5.42 14.29 9.72
N TYR A 72 4.97 13.35 8.88
CA TYR A 72 5.64 13.03 7.63
C TYR A 72 5.22 14.01 6.52
N SER A 73 6.18 14.42 5.71
CA SER A 73 5.99 15.26 4.51
C SER A 73 5.50 14.46 3.31
N GLY A 74 5.49 13.12 3.40
CA GLY A 74 5.00 12.22 2.36
C GLY A 74 5.17 10.75 2.77
N HIS A 75 4.31 9.91 2.24
CA HIS A 75 4.23 8.48 2.51
C HIS A 75 4.44 7.70 1.22
N PHE A 76 5.56 7.02 1.09
CA PHE A 76 5.97 6.32 -0.11
C PHE A 76 5.91 4.80 0.06
N CYS A 77 5.56 4.13 -1.02
CA CYS A 77 5.70 2.70 -1.19
C CYS A 77 6.88 2.41 -2.12
N LEU A 78 7.90 1.69 -1.62
CA LEU A 78 8.88 1.03 -2.46
C LEU A 78 8.36 -0.37 -2.76
N GLY A 79 7.83 -0.55 -3.97
CA GLY A 79 7.20 -1.80 -4.39
C GLY A 79 8.15 -2.67 -5.19
N ILE A 80 8.07 -3.98 -4.96
CA ILE A 80 8.81 -5.02 -5.67
C ILE A 80 7.80 -6.01 -6.26
N ILE A 81 7.73 -6.09 -7.58
CA ILE A 81 6.88 -7.02 -8.31
C ILE A 81 7.78 -8.08 -8.94
N TYR A 82 7.47 -9.35 -8.73
CA TYR A 82 8.29 -10.47 -9.24
C TYR A 82 7.43 -11.59 -9.82
N ASP A 83 8.06 -12.50 -10.57
CA ASP A 83 7.44 -13.76 -10.96
C ASP A 83 7.81 -14.82 -9.94
N ARG A 84 6.83 -15.64 -9.53
CA ARG A 84 7.09 -16.86 -8.77
C ARG A 84 7.50 -17.97 -9.74
N ALA A 85 8.46 -18.80 -9.32
CA ALA A 85 8.77 -20.02 -10.05
C ALA A 85 7.66 -21.04 -9.80
N ASP A 86 6.83 -21.27 -10.83
CA ASP A 86 5.81 -22.31 -10.75
C ASP A 86 6.45 -23.70 -10.96
N GLY A 87 6.08 -24.68 -10.14
CA GLY A 87 6.42 -26.09 -10.31
C GLY A 87 7.91 -26.43 -10.09
N ALA A 88 8.70 -25.52 -9.55
CA ALA A 88 10.05 -25.85 -9.14
C ALA A 88 9.97 -26.82 -7.95
N THR A 89 10.28 -28.09 -8.18
CA THR A 89 10.54 -29.04 -7.12
C THR A 89 11.88 -28.67 -6.50
N ILE A 90 11.84 -28.00 -5.37
CA ILE A 90 13.04 -27.65 -4.60
C ILE A 90 13.24 -28.80 -3.61
N ASP A 91 14.39 -29.46 -3.68
CA ASP A 91 14.78 -30.38 -2.62
C ASP A 91 15.31 -29.57 -1.45
N GLU A 92 14.45 -29.30 -0.48
CA GLU A 92 14.78 -28.52 0.73
C GLU A 92 15.76 -29.25 1.66
N THR A 93 16.00 -30.55 1.43
CA THR A 93 16.93 -31.35 2.23
C THR A 93 18.34 -31.35 1.68
N LYS A 94 18.54 -30.90 0.44
CA LYS A 94 19.84 -30.85 -0.22
C LYS A 94 20.67 -29.68 0.27
N SER A 95 21.87 -29.98 0.78
CA SER A 95 22.89 -28.94 1.04
C SER A 95 23.63 -28.60 -0.25
N HIS A 96 23.82 -27.30 -0.49
CA HIS A 96 24.54 -26.79 -1.66
C HIS A 96 25.81 -26.07 -1.24
N ASN A 97 26.88 -26.26 -2.02
CA ASN A 97 28.07 -25.46 -1.90
C ASN A 97 27.91 -24.12 -2.63
N ILE A 98 28.75 -23.14 -2.31
CA ILE A 98 28.70 -21.81 -2.93
C ILE A 98 28.87 -21.85 -4.47
N ASP A 99 29.66 -22.81 -4.96
CA ASP A 99 29.89 -23.00 -6.39
C ASP A 99 28.68 -23.56 -7.15
N GLU A 100 27.69 -24.11 -6.42
CA GLU A 100 26.45 -24.68 -6.97
C GLU A 100 25.29 -23.69 -7.01
N LEU A 101 25.48 -22.42 -6.61
CA LEU A 101 24.40 -21.42 -6.51
C LEU A 101 23.61 -21.25 -7.81
N GLN A 102 24.28 -21.36 -8.97
CA GLN A 102 23.63 -21.25 -10.28
C GLN A 102 22.72 -22.46 -10.61
N ALA A 103 22.92 -23.59 -9.96
CA ALA A 103 22.09 -24.78 -10.12
C ALA A 103 20.82 -24.75 -9.23
N ILE A 104 20.75 -23.81 -8.29
CA ILE A 104 19.58 -23.67 -7.40
C ILE A 104 18.49 -22.92 -8.19
N THR A 105 17.31 -23.52 -8.28
CA THR A 105 16.16 -22.87 -8.90
C THR A 105 15.73 -21.66 -8.10
N SER A 106 15.78 -20.47 -8.71
CA SER A 106 15.26 -19.25 -8.07
C SER A 106 13.75 -19.33 -7.92
N VAL A 107 13.26 -19.16 -6.70
CA VAL A 107 11.80 -19.10 -6.39
C VAL A 107 11.16 -17.78 -6.81
N ALA A 108 11.96 -16.75 -7.03
CA ALA A 108 11.53 -15.44 -7.51
C ALA A 108 12.47 -14.95 -8.62
N LYS A 109 11.90 -14.36 -9.68
CA LYS A 109 12.63 -13.84 -10.84
C LYS A 109 11.92 -12.66 -11.47
N ASN A 110 12.55 -12.00 -12.46
CA ASN A 110 11.97 -10.88 -13.21
C ASN A 110 11.46 -9.77 -12.30
N PHE A 111 12.33 -9.32 -11.40
CA PHE A 111 12.01 -8.26 -10.45
C PHE A 111 11.80 -6.93 -11.16
N GLN A 112 10.75 -6.23 -10.75
CA GLN A 112 10.45 -4.86 -11.16
C GLN A 112 10.28 -4.02 -9.89
N PHE A 113 11.03 -2.92 -9.81
CA PHE A 113 11.00 -2.00 -8.68
C PHE A 113 10.31 -0.70 -9.08
N PHE A 114 9.59 -0.09 -8.15
CA PHE A 114 9.03 1.24 -8.31
C PHE A 114 8.98 1.96 -6.96
N VAL A 115 8.95 3.27 -6.99
CA VAL A 115 8.66 4.12 -5.84
C VAL A 115 7.54 5.07 -6.21
N THR A 116 6.52 5.14 -5.39
CA THR A 116 5.39 6.06 -5.59
C THR A 116 4.80 6.46 -4.25
N GLU A 117 4.07 7.56 -4.21
CA GLU A 117 3.29 7.92 -3.04
C GLU A 117 2.17 6.90 -2.84
N LYS A 118 1.94 6.53 -1.59
CA LYS A 118 1.01 5.50 -1.17
C LYS A 118 -0.41 5.74 -1.71
N TRP A 119 -0.90 6.97 -1.64
CA TRP A 119 -2.24 7.35 -2.10
C TRP A 119 -2.42 7.22 -3.62
N MET A 120 -1.33 7.39 -4.39
CA MET A 120 -1.37 7.30 -5.86
C MET A 120 -1.61 5.90 -6.41
N ILE A 121 -1.43 4.85 -5.60
CA ILE A 121 -1.68 3.46 -5.99
C ILE A 121 -2.79 2.79 -5.19
N ALA A 122 -3.40 3.51 -4.26
CA ALA A 122 -4.47 2.97 -3.45
C ALA A 122 -5.74 2.68 -4.25
N SER A 123 -6.44 1.62 -3.86
CA SER A 123 -7.80 1.31 -4.27
C SER A 123 -8.80 1.82 -3.22
N ASP A 124 -10.08 1.65 -3.47
CA ASP A 124 -11.16 1.88 -2.51
C ASP A 124 -11.57 0.62 -1.74
N LYS A 125 -10.77 -0.45 -1.85
CA LYS A 125 -11.05 -1.75 -1.20
C LYS A 125 -9.93 -2.09 -0.22
N GLY A 126 -10.33 -2.75 0.88
CA GLY A 126 -9.37 -3.29 1.85
C GLY A 126 -8.37 -4.26 1.19
N GLY A 127 -7.16 -4.28 1.71
CA GLY A 127 -6.12 -5.21 1.28
C GLY A 127 -6.48 -6.67 1.62
N SER A 128 -5.77 -7.61 1.00
CA SER A 128 -6.04 -9.04 1.15
C SER A 128 -5.94 -9.50 2.61
N GLY A 129 -6.92 -10.28 3.04
CA GLY A 129 -6.93 -10.97 4.33
C GLY A 129 -7.26 -10.13 5.56
N ASN A 130 -7.28 -8.80 5.47
CA ASN A 130 -7.63 -7.92 6.59
C ASN A 130 -8.32 -6.65 6.10
N THR A 131 -9.58 -6.48 6.47
CA THR A 131 -10.39 -5.29 6.11
C THR A 131 -9.92 -4.00 6.79
N ALA A 132 -9.04 -4.09 7.79
CA ALA A 132 -8.43 -2.93 8.44
C ALA A 132 -7.25 -2.33 7.67
N ASN A 133 -6.83 -2.95 6.55
CA ASN A 133 -5.72 -2.51 5.73
C ASN A 133 -6.19 -1.89 4.43
N ILE A 134 -5.50 -0.84 4.01
CA ILE A 134 -5.67 -0.19 2.71
C ILE A 134 -5.13 -1.11 1.61
N GLY A 135 -5.93 -1.39 0.57
CA GLY A 135 -5.49 -2.14 -0.60
C GLY A 135 -4.97 -1.25 -1.71
N SER A 136 -4.10 -1.78 -2.56
CA SER A 136 -3.72 -1.14 -3.82
C SER A 136 -4.60 -1.58 -4.98
N ILE A 137 -4.51 -0.86 -6.09
CA ILE A 137 -4.90 -1.38 -7.41
C ILE A 137 -3.99 -2.55 -7.80
N ASN A 138 -4.33 -3.29 -8.85
CA ASN A 138 -3.62 -4.51 -9.25
C ASN A 138 -3.05 -4.50 -10.69
N ASN A 139 -3.36 -3.49 -11.50
CA ASN A 139 -2.75 -3.31 -12.81
C ASN A 139 -1.33 -2.77 -12.66
N ILE A 140 -0.34 -3.50 -13.13
CA ILE A 140 1.08 -3.18 -12.92
C ILE A 140 1.48 -1.86 -13.59
N ALA A 141 1.01 -1.61 -14.81
CA ALA A 141 1.32 -0.38 -15.52
C ALA A 141 0.74 0.85 -14.81
N ASP A 142 -0.47 0.73 -14.23
CA ASP A 142 -1.10 1.80 -13.47
C ASP A 142 -0.43 2.02 -12.12
N ILE A 143 0.00 0.93 -11.44
CA ILE A 143 0.79 1.00 -10.21
C ILE A 143 2.07 1.78 -10.44
N VAL A 144 2.86 1.38 -11.45
CA VAL A 144 4.16 2.01 -11.75
C VAL A 144 4.00 3.47 -12.15
N ALA A 145 2.89 3.81 -12.81
CA ALA A 145 2.59 5.18 -13.25
C ALA A 145 1.84 6.02 -12.19
N GLY A 146 1.52 5.46 -11.01
CA GLY A 146 0.80 6.18 -9.96
C GLY A 146 -0.65 6.54 -10.37
N ARG A 147 -1.32 5.68 -11.13
CA ARG A 147 -2.69 5.90 -11.63
C ARG A 147 -3.73 5.09 -10.85
N GLY A 148 -3.67 5.11 -9.51
CA GLY A 148 -4.69 4.54 -8.65
C GLY A 148 -5.98 5.37 -8.60
N MET A 149 -6.95 4.90 -7.83
CA MET A 149 -8.29 5.49 -7.79
C MET A 149 -8.31 6.92 -7.26
N PHE A 150 -7.34 7.31 -6.45
CA PHE A 150 -7.22 8.66 -5.88
C PHE A 150 -6.32 9.59 -6.68
N SER A 151 -5.65 9.11 -7.73
CA SER A 151 -4.60 9.85 -8.44
C SER A 151 -5.05 11.19 -9.04
N LYS A 152 -6.32 11.33 -9.44
CA LYS A 152 -6.88 12.60 -9.93
C LYS A 152 -7.58 13.41 -8.85
N LEU A 153 -8.02 12.76 -7.78
CA LEU A 153 -8.69 13.42 -6.64
C LEU A 153 -7.70 14.04 -5.66
N GLY A 154 -6.52 13.43 -5.50
CA GLY A 154 -5.47 13.87 -4.60
C GLY A 154 -5.48 13.20 -3.22
N GLU A 155 -4.39 13.41 -2.46
CA GLU A 155 -4.14 12.78 -1.17
C GLU A 155 -5.22 13.10 -0.13
N HIS A 156 -5.77 14.33 -0.14
CA HIS A 156 -6.83 14.71 0.78
C HIS A 156 -8.05 13.78 0.67
N TRP A 157 -8.47 13.41 -0.53
CA TRP A 157 -9.58 12.48 -0.75
C TRP A 157 -9.24 11.06 -0.31
N PHE A 158 -7.99 10.62 -0.49
CA PHE A 158 -7.51 9.35 0.04
C PHE A 158 -7.60 9.32 1.57
N ASP A 159 -7.12 10.35 2.23
CA ASP A 159 -7.15 10.47 3.69
C ASP A 159 -8.58 10.46 4.24
N GLU A 160 -9.43 11.35 3.70
CA GLU A 160 -10.83 11.46 4.10
C GLU A 160 -11.61 10.16 3.89
N TYR A 161 -11.42 9.50 2.74
CA TYR A 161 -12.07 8.22 2.45
C TYR A 161 -11.67 7.13 3.45
N TRP A 162 -10.37 6.93 3.65
CA TRP A 162 -9.89 5.84 4.49
C TRP A 162 -10.12 6.08 5.98
N MET A 163 -10.09 7.32 6.46
CA MET A 163 -10.50 7.66 7.84
C MET A 163 -11.98 7.37 8.08
N ASN A 164 -12.82 7.45 7.05
CA ASN A 164 -14.26 7.24 7.13
C ASN A 164 -14.73 5.91 6.53
N TYR A 165 -13.83 5.04 6.12
CA TYR A 165 -14.13 3.78 5.44
C TYR A 165 -15.14 2.93 6.21
N LYS A 166 -16.32 2.68 5.60
CA LYS A 166 -17.46 1.94 6.18
C LYS A 166 -18.01 2.48 7.51
N LYS A 167 -17.70 3.72 7.87
CA LYS A 167 -18.21 4.37 9.09
C LYS A 167 -19.46 5.22 8.83
N ILE A 168 -19.59 5.80 7.64
CA ILE A 168 -20.70 6.66 7.27
C ILE A 168 -21.90 5.79 6.86
N THR A 169 -23.06 6.07 7.45
CA THR A 169 -24.33 5.42 7.12
C THR A 169 -25.24 6.46 6.47
N VAL A 170 -25.84 6.10 5.35
CA VAL A 170 -26.78 6.93 4.59
C VAL A 170 -28.11 6.19 4.39
N GLN A 171 -29.18 6.91 4.08
CA GLN A 171 -30.47 6.34 3.68
C GLN A 171 -30.34 5.65 2.32
N ASP A 172 -30.94 4.48 2.15
CA ASP A 172 -30.80 3.66 0.92
C ASP A 172 -31.92 3.89 -0.11
N GLY A 173 -32.76 4.89 0.06
CA GLY A 173 -33.89 5.20 -0.84
C GLY A 173 -35.11 4.26 -0.71
N ASN A 174 -34.99 3.13 0.01
CA ASN A 174 -36.07 2.17 0.27
C ASN A 174 -36.55 2.23 1.74
N GLY A 175 -36.17 3.29 2.47
CA GLY A 175 -36.48 3.46 3.89
C GLY A 175 -35.52 2.72 4.84
N GLY A 176 -34.50 2.04 4.31
CA GLY A 176 -33.39 1.43 5.05
C GLY A 176 -32.16 2.32 5.14
N THR A 177 -31.10 1.77 5.68
CA THR A 177 -29.79 2.42 5.74
C THR A 177 -28.68 1.53 5.15
N LYS A 178 -27.71 2.13 4.47
CA LYS A 178 -26.51 1.45 3.98
C LYS A 178 -25.26 2.19 4.39
N LYS A 179 -24.14 1.45 4.56
CA LYS A 179 -22.83 2.05 4.76
C LYS A 179 -22.19 2.42 3.43
N ILE A 180 -21.59 3.60 3.36
CA ILE A 180 -20.73 3.99 2.24
C ILE A 180 -19.52 3.07 2.23
N SER A 181 -19.27 2.40 1.09
CA SER A 181 -18.22 1.40 0.95
C SER A 181 -17.37 1.53 -0.32
N THR A 182 -17.75 2.43 -1.22
CA THR A 182 -17.00 2.71 -2.47
C THR A 182 -16.58 4.18 -2.52
N LEU A 183 -15.48 4.45 -3.24
CA LEU A 183 -15.00 5.81 -3.42
C LEU A 183 -16.04 6.68 -4.13
N ARG A 184 -16.75 6.15 -5.12
CA ARG A 184 -17.82 6.89 -5.84
C ARG A 184 -18.90 7.36 -4.87
N GLU A 185 -19.46 6.46 -4.05
CA GLU A 185 -20.47 6.82 -3.05
C GLU A 185 -19.96 7.88 -2.06
N PHE A 186 -18.67 7.81 -1.69
CA PHE A 186 -18.07 8.77 -0.78
C PHE A 186 -17.92 10.15 -1.42
N VAL A 187 -17.45 10.21 -2.68
CA VAL A 187 -17.29 11.47 -3.41
C VAL A 187 -18.65 12.12 -3.65
N GLU A 188 -19.68 11.34 -4.03
CA GLU A 188 -21.07 11.81 -4.13
C GLU A 188 -21.60 12.37 -2.81
N TYR A 189 -21.41 11.65 -1.71
CA TYR A 189 -21.82 12.08 -0.37
C TYR A 189 -21.17 13.41 0.06
N LYS A 190 -19.92 13.62 -0.32
CA LYS A 190 -19.16 14.87 -0.04
C LYS A 190 -19.40 15.97 -1.08
N ASN A 191 -20.31 15.78 -2.04
CA ASN A 191 -20.57 16.66 -3.18
C ASN A 191 -19.31 16.96 -4.02
N GLY A 192 -18.43 15.99 -4.17
CA GLY A 192 -17.22 16.09 -4.99
C GLY A 192 -17.49 15.72 -6.46
N ASP A 193 -16.46 15.88 -7.29
CA ASP A 193 -16.53 15.57 -8.73
C ASP A 193 -16.25 14.09 -9.01
N VAL A 194 -17.32 13.33 -9.29
CA VAL A 194 -17.24 11.89 -9.63
C VAL A 194 -16.63 11.61 -11.01
N SER A 195 -16.43 12.62 -11.85
CA SER A 195 -15.76 12.44 -13.15
C SER A 195 -14.25 12.20 -13.01
N LEU A 196 -13.71 12.43 -11.82
CA LEU A 196 -12.29 12.20 -11.50
C LEU A 196 -11.97 10.76 -11.07
N ILE A 197 -12.98 9.86 -11.04
CA ILE A 197 -12.83 8.47 -10.60
C ILE A 197 -12.80 7.51 -11.80
#